data_ab23b3600ff55e3d11b25e754cbeb62d
#
_entry.id   ab23b3600ff55e3d11b25e754cbeb62d
#
_cell.length_a   1.000
_cell.length_b   1.000
_cell.length_c   1.000
_cell.angle_alpha   90.00
_cell.angle_beta   90.00
_cell.angle_gamma   90.00
#
_symmetry.space_group_name_H-M   'P 1'
#
loop_
_entity.id
_entity.type
_entity.pdbx_description
1 polymer ?
#
loop_
_entity_poly.entity_id
_entity_poly.type
_entity_poly.pdbx_seq_one_letter_code
_entity_poly.pdbx_strand_id
1 'polypeptide(L)'
;MKLLVFDVETKKAFDEVGGYHPEKLGVSIIGTYWRDESGEEYVGYREGNFSPFWRKLETADLVVGFNIISFDYETLKPYYTGSFKQFPSLDIMVEMEKHLGHRVSLDAVAKETLGEQKNGHGLDAIRYYHDGDWESLEKYCLQDVKVTKDIYEYGVANKVLRFKNKWNNLIEVPVNFDRDDEEVKTVQT
;
A
#
# COMPACT_ATOMS: atom_id res chain seq x y z
N MET A 1 -12.88 -15.16 -2.19
CA MET A 1 -11.87 -14.24 -2.77
C MET A 1 -10.77 -13.99 -1.73
N LYS A 2 -9.52 -14.25 -2.09
CA LYS A 2 -8.33 -14.01 -1.28
C LYS A 2 -7.84 -12.59 -1.52
N LEU A 3 -7.98 -11.74 -0.52
CA LEU A 3 -7.58 -10.34 -0.58
C LEU A 3 -6.29 -10.14 0.23
N LEU A 4 -5.28 -9.56 -0.38
CA LEU A 4 -4.08 -9.07 0.28
C LEU A 4 -4.04 -7.54 0.21
N VAL A 5 -3.97 -6.87 1.35
CA VAL A 5 -3.58 -5.46 1.41
C VAL A 5 -2.22 -5.40 2.09
N PHE A 6 -1.27 -4.64 1.54
CA PHE A 6 0.06 -4.55 2.15
C PHE A 6 0.68 -3.17 1.99
N ASP A 7 1.65 -2.90 2.83
CA ASP A 7 2.50 -1.72 2.85
C ASP A 7 3.92 -2.09 3.29
N VAL A 8 4.93 -1.35 2.83
CA VAL A 8 6.34 -1.62 3.10
C VAL A 8 7.01 -0.43 3.75
N GLU A 9 7.65 -0.67 4.90
CA GLU A 9 8.52 0.31 5.52
C GLU A 9 10.00 0.04 5.18
N THR A 10 10.76 1.12 5.03
CA THR A 10 12.14 1.06 4.57
C THR A 10 13.14 1.30 5.70
N LYS A 11 14.40 0.83 5.49
CA LYS A 11 15.50 1.03 6.43
C LYS A 11 16.16 2.39 6.26
N LYS A 12 16.06 2.97 5.05
CA LYS A 12 16.76 4.20 4.65
C LYS A 12 15.78 5.18 4.00
N ALA A 13 16.12 6.45 4.08
CA ALA A 13 15.48 7.51 3.33
C ALA A 13 16.12 7.71 1.94
N PHE A 14 15.44 8.43 1.05
CA PHE A 14 15.94 8.66 -0.32
C PHE A 14 17.22 9.46 -0.39
N ASP A 15 17.47 10.37 0.53
CA ASP A 15 18.71 11.15 0.62
C ASP A 15 19.93 10.28 0.95
N GLU A 16 19.74 9.20 1.71
CA GLU A 16 20.80 8.25 2.05
C GLU A 16 21.25 7.38 0.85
N VAL A 17 20.43 7.31 -0.20
CA VAL A 17 20.73 6.48 -1.39
C VAL A 17 20.95 7.31 -2.65
N GLY A 18 21.03 8.64 -2.51
CA GLY A 18 21.35 9.56 -3.61
C GLY A 18 20.18 9.91 -4.52
N GLY A 19 18.94 9.80 -4.05
CA GLY A 19 17.72 10.17 -4.78
C GLY A 19 16.67 9.06 -4.83
N TYR A 20 15.76 9.15 -5.79
CA TYR A 20 14.65 8.20 -5.92
C TYR A 20 15.13 6.83 -6.43
N HIS A 21 15.56 5.99 -5.53
CA HIS A 21 16.01 4.63 -5.74
C HIS A 21 15.35 3.67 -4.73
N PRO A 22 14.04 3.35 -4.90
CA PRO A 22 13.33 2.49 -3.95
C PRO A 22 14.03 1.14 -3.72
N GLU A 23 14.59 0.55 -4.77
CA GLU A 23 15.30 -0.72 -4.73
C GLU A 23 16.56 -0.73 -3.84
N LYS A 24 17.04 0.46 -3.42
CA LYS A 24 18.22 0.61 -2.54
C LYS A 24 17.87 0.92 -1.09
N LEU A 25 16.60 1.18 -0.79
CA LEU A 25 16.19 1.59 0.56
C LEU A 25 16.27 0.45 1.58
N GLY A 26 16.16 -0.79 1.12
CA GLY A 26 16.04 -1.96 1.98
C GLY A 26 14.70 -2.01 2.70
N VAL A 27 14.20 -3.18 3.01
CA VAL A 27 12.91 -3.39 3.69
C VAL A 27 13.15 -3.66 5.17
N SER A 28 12.52 -2.90 6.05
CA SER A 28 12.52 -3.13 7.50
C SER A 28 11.39 -4.07 7.92
N ILE A 29 10.18 -3.81 7.44
CA ILE A 29 8.98 -4.61 7.71
C ILE A 29 8.02 -4.54 6.52
N ILE A 30 7.25 -5.61 6.31
CA ILE A 30 6.09 -5.66 5.41
C ILE A 30 4.87 -5.86 6.28
N GLY A 31 3.97 -4.89 6.33
CA GLY A 31 2.67 -5.02 6.97
C GLY A 31 1.65 -5.60 6.00
N THR A 32 0.79 -6.48 6.49
CA THR A 32 -0.26 -7.09 5.67
C THR A 32 -1.58 -7.18 6.39
N TYR A 33 -2.66 -7.02 5.64
CA TYR A 33 -3.97 -7.54 5.92
C TYR A 33 -4.27 -8.65 4.91
N TRP A 34 -4.68 -9.79 5.42
CA TRP A 34 -5.11 -10.93 4.62
C TRP A 34 -6.53 -11.31 4.95
N ARG A 35 -7.34 -11.58 3.95
CA ARG A 35 -8.70 -12.11 4.11
C ARG A 35 -8.95 -13.22 3.09
N ASP A 36 -9.46 -14.35 3.58
CA ASP A 36 -9.94 -15.47 2.76
C ASP A 36 -11.18 -16.13 3.41
N GLU A 37 -11.51 -17.35 3.01
CA GLU A 37 -12.67 -18.10 3.54
C GLU A 37 -12.49 -18.52 5.01
N SER A 38 -11.25 -18.56 5.52
CA SER A 38 -10.94 -18.94 6.91
C SER A 38 -11.02 -17.77 7.89
N GLY A 39 -11.06 -16.53 7.40
CA GLY A 39 -11.11 -15.34 8.21
C GLY A 39 -10.20 -14.23 7.72
N GLU A 40 -9.84 -13.33 8.64
CA GLU A 40 -8.95 -12.21 8.37
C GLU A 40 -7.88 -12.06 9.45
N GLU A 41 -6.71 -11.53 9.05
CA GLU A 41 -5.60 -11.28 9.96
C GLU A 41 -4.75 -10.09 9.53
N TYR A 42 -4.12 -9.44 10.52
CA TYR A 42 -3.07 -8.45 10.31
C TYR A 42 -1.74 -9.02 10.79
N VAL A 43 -0.70 -8.98 9.96
CA VAL A 43 0.62 -9.54 10.28
C VAL A 43 1.73 -8.66 9.73
N GLY A 44 2.74 -8.38 10.57
CA GLY A 44 4.01 -7.76 10.17
C GLY A 44 5.09 -8.82 9.92
N TYR A 45 5.77 -8.74 8.78
CA TYR A 45 6.88 -9.61 8.41
C TYR A 45 8.18 -8.81 8.39
N ARG A 46 9.12 -9.16 9.28
CA ARG A 46 10.46 -8.56 9.34
C ARG A 46 11.40 -9.21 8.32
N GLU A 47 12.46 -8.52 7.98
CA GLU A 47 13.50 -9.07 7.12
C GLU A 47 14.02 -10.43 7.62
N GLY A 48 14.26 -11.34 6.68
CA GLY A 48 14.59 -12.75 6.98
C GLY A 48 13.38 -13.67 7.15
N ASN A 49 12.16 -13.12 7.23
CA ASN A 49 10.93 -13.90 7.36
C ASN A 49 9.84 -13.46 6.36
N PHE A 50 10.21 -13.18 5.11
CA PHE A 50 9.25 -12.79 4.07
C PHE A 50 8.56 -13.98 3.37
N SER A 51 8.99 -15.21 3.62
CA SER A 51 8.40 -16.39 2.95
C SER A 51 6.88 -16.53 3.11
N PRO A 52 6.26 -16.24 4.28
CA PRO A 52 4.80 -16.28 4.39
C PRO A 52 4.11 -15.17 3.58
N PHE A 53 4.72 -13.97 3.49
CA PHE A 53 4.22 -12.89 2.65
C PHE A 53 4.21 -13.28 1.17
N TRP A 54 5.32 -13.87 0.66
CA TRP A 54 5.38 -14.29 -0.74
C TRP A 54 4.27 -15.28 -1.09
N ARG A 55 4.00 -16.25 -0.20
CA ARG A 55 2.89 -17.20 -0.41
C ARG A 55 1.53 -16.52 -0.51
N LYS A 56 1.27 -15.50 0.32
CA LYS A 56 0.05 -14.71 0.25
C LYS A 56 -0.03 -13.92 -1.06
N LEU A 57 1.06 -13.23 -1.42
CA LEU A 57 1.15 -12.45 -2.65
C LEU A 57 0.92 -13.31 -3.90
N GLU A 58 1.53 -14.49 -3.95
CA GLU A 58 1.42 -15.43 -5.07
C GLU A 58 0.04 -16.11 -5.18
N THR A 59 -0.74 -16.13 -4.11
CA THR A 59 -2.04 -16.81 -4.07
C THR A 59 -3.23 -15.86 -3.94
N ALA A 60 -3.00 -14.56 -3.84
CA ALA A 60 -4.04 -13.56 -3.75
C ALA A 60 -4.84 -13.46 -5.06
N ASP A 61 -6.17 -13.40 -4.95
CA ASP A 61 -7.06 -13.06 -6.07
C ASP A 61 -7.01 -11.57 -6.37
N LEU A 62 -6.71 -10.75 -5.35
CA LEU A 62 -6.52 -9.31 -5.48
C LEU A 62 -5.49 -8.82 -4.46
N VAL A 63 -4.54 -8.02 -4.95
CA VAL A 63 -3.56 -7.29 -4.14
C VAL A 63 -3.90 -5.82 -4.16
N VAL A 64 -4.06 -5.21 -3.01
CA VAL A 64 -4.42 -3.79 -2.87
C VAL A 64 -3.32 -3.06 -2.10
N GLY A 65 -3.03 -1.83 -2.51
CA GLY A 65 -2.17 -0.95 -1.76
C GLY A 65 -2.29 0.49 -2.24
N PHE A 66 -1.49 1.36 -1.64
CA PHE A 66 -1.44 2.78 -1.98
C PHE A 66 -0.04 3.14 -2.48
N ASN A 67 0.11 3.41 -3.77
CA ASN A 67 1.40 3.65 -4.45
C ASN A 67 2.30 2.39 -4.55
N ILE A 68 1.71 1.20 -4.46
CA ILE A 68 2.49 -0.05 -4.42
C ILE A 68 3.26 -0.33 -5.72
N ILE A 69 2.72 0.10 -6.87
CA ILE A 69 3.33 -0.18 -8.18
C ILE A 69 4.66 0.55 -8.33
N SER A 70 4.72 1.81 -7.93
CA SER A 70 5.91 2.63 -8.14
C SER A 70 6.83 2.72 -6.92
N PHE A 71 6.42 2.22 -5.76
CA PHE A 71 7.23 2.26 -4.55
C PHE A 71 7.46 0.87 -3.93
N ASP A 72 6.43 0.22 -3.41
CA ASP A 72 6.59 -1.03 -2.64
C ASP A 72 7.14 -2.16 -3.50
N TYR A 73 6.60 -2.36 -4.72
CA TYR A 73 7.12 -3.37 -5.63
C TYR A 73 8.57 -3.09 -6.05
N GLU A 74 8.92 -1.82 -6.26
CA GLU A 74 10.30 -1.46 -6.58
C GLU A 74 11.25 -1.74 -5.40
N THR A 75 10.80 -1.40 -4.17
CA THR A 75 11.54 -1.68 -2.93
C THR A 75 11.71 -3.18 -2.68
N LEU A 76 10.73 -3.99 -3.09
CA LEU A 76 10.73 -5.44 -2.92
C LEU A 76 11.50 -6.20 -4.00
N LYS A 77 11.85 -5.58 -5.14
CA LYS A 77 12.58 -6.24 -6.24
C LYS A 77 13.85 -7.00 -5.81
N PRO A 78 14.69 -6.49 -4.90
CA PRO A 78 15.88 -7.22 -4.47
C PRO A 78 15.59 -8.51 -3.68
N TYR A 79 14.35 -8.68 -3.20
CA TYR A 79 13.94 -9.77 -2.34
C TYR A 79 13.08 -10.82 -3.05
N TYR A 80 12.66 -10.55 -4.30
CA TYR A 80 11.77 -11.42 -5.07
C TYR A 80 12.30 -11.63 -6.49
N THR A 81 12.44 -12.87 -6.91
CA THR A 81 13.00 -13.22 -8.23
C THR A 81 12.01 -13.18 -9.38
N GLY A 82 10.71 -13.09 -9.07
CA GLY A 82 9.63 -13.05 -10.06
C GLY A 82 9.29 -11.64 -10.53
N SER A 83 8.31 -11.53 -11.43
CA SER A 83 7.78 -10.25 -11.88
C SER A 83 6.55 -9.86 -11.07
N PHE A 84 6.54 -8.65 -10.50
CA PHE A 84 5.37 -8.11 -9.81
C PHE A 84 4.18 -7.84 -10.75
N LYS A 85 4.41 -7.72 -12.05
CA LYS A 85 3.35 -7.52 -13.04
C LYS A 85 2.37 -8.69 -13.16
N GLN A 86 2.75 -9.87 -12.66
CA GLN A 86 1.87 -11.06 -12.69
C GLN A 86 0.76 -10.99 -11.62
N PHE A 87 0.89 -10.15 -10.60
CA PHE A 87 -0.08 -10.08 -9.51
C PHE A 87 -1.27 -9.19 -9.88
N PRO A 88 -2.50 -9.63 -9.61
CA PRO A 88 -3.71 -8.84 -9.85
C PRO A 88 -3.77 -7.69 -8.84
N SER A 89 -3.12 -6.57 -9.18
CA SER A 89 -2.90 -5.45 -8.27
C SER A 89 -3.84 -4.28 -8.53
N LEU A 90 -4.37 -3.70 -7.47
CA LEU A 90 -5.09 -2.45 -7.44
C LEU A 90 -4.30 -1.43 -6.61
N ASP A 91 -3.76 -0.43 -7.27
CA ASP A 91 -3.07 0.69 -6.64
C ASP A 91 -4.03 1.88 -6.55
N ILE A 92 -4.49 2.17 -5.32
CA ILE A 92 -5.49 3.21 -5.08
C ILE A 92 -5.00 4.58 -5.55
N MET A 93 -3.71 4.89 -5.34
CA MET A 93 -3.15 6.17 -5.77
C MET A 93 -3.17 6.28 -7.29
N VAL A 94 -2.82 5.22 -8.01
CA VAL A 94 -2.84 5.19 -9.49
C VAL A 94 -4.27 5.35 -10.01
N GLU A 95 -5.25 4.70 -9.40
CA GLU A 95 -6.66 4.87 -9.79
C GLU A 95 -7.13 6.33 -9.60
N MET A 96 -6.75 6.97 -8.51
CA MET A 96 -7.05 8.39 -8.31
C MET A 96 -6.30 9.29 -9.28
N GLU A 97 -5.01 9.02 -9.54
CA GLU A 97 -4.18 9.81 -10.46
C GLU A 97 -4.75 9.84 -11.89
N LYS A 98 -5.37 8.76 -12.36
CA LYS A 98 -6.06 8.72 -13.67
C LYS A 98 -7.11 9.81 -13.83
N HIS A 99 -7.80 10.17 -12.75
CA HIS A 99 -8.84 11.20 -12.75
C HIS A 99 -8.30 12.60 -12.45
N LEU A 100 -7.25 12.68 -11.62
CA LEU A 100 -6.73 13.94 -11.11
C LEU A 100 -5.60 14.54 -11.98
N GLY A 101 -4.85 13.69 -12.69
CA GLY A 101 -3.62 14.06 -13.38
C GLY A 101 -2.44 14.37 -12.45
N HIS A 102 -2.57 14.11 -11.16
CA HIS A 102 -1.50 14.27 -10.17
C HIS A 102 -1.69 13.31 -9.00
N ARG A 103 -0.61 13.07 -8.26
CA ARG A 103 -0.61 12.18 -7.09
C ARG A 103 -1.17 12.88 -5.85
N VAL A 104 -1.77 12.07 -4.98
CA VAL A 104 -2.27 12.47 -3.66
C VAL A 104 -1.65 11.56 -2.60
N SER A 105 -1.55 12.01 -1.35
CA SER A 105 -1.04 11.18 -0.26
C SER A 105 -2.15 10.33 0.37
N LEU A 106 -1.76 9.19 0.95
CA LEU A 106 -2.65 8.33 1.73
C LEU A 106 -3.37 9.12 2.83
N ASP A 107 -2.62 9.97 3.57
CA ASP A 107 -3.16 10.79 4.66
C ASP A 107 -4.24 11.78 4.20
N ALA A 108 -4.02 12.43 3.03
CA ALA A 108 -4.99 13.37 2.49
C ALA A 108 -6.31 12.69 2.13
N VAL A 109 -6.22 11.47 1.57
CA VAL A 109 -7.38 10.66 1.22
C VAL A 109 -8.08 10.11 2.47
N ALA A 110 -7.32 9.54 3.41
CA ALA A 110 -7.85 8.99 4.66
C ALA A 110 -8.62 10.05 5.46
N LYS A 111 -8.04 11.25 5.60
CA LYS A 111 -8.65 12.34 6.34
C LYS A 111 -10.02 12.73 5.84
N GLU A 112 -10.18 12.90 4.54
CA GLU A 112 -11.43 13.42 3.95
C GLU A 112 -12.40 12.29 3.57
N THR A 113 -11.90 11.06 3.36
CA THR A 113 -12.74 9.90 3.03
C THR A 113 -13.27 9.21 4.28
N LEU A 114 -12.38 8.98 5.27
CA LEU A 114 -12.71 8.21 6.48
C LEU A 114 -12.89 9.10 7.72
N GLY A 115 -12.49 10.37 7.67
CA GLY A 115 -12.42 11.23 8.84
C GLY A 115 -11.25 10.87 9.79
N GLU A 116 -10.34 10.02 9.36
CA GLU A 116 -9.19 9.59 10.15
C GLU A 116 -8.01 10.55 9.96
N GLN A 117 -7.34 10.91 11.07
CA GLN A 117 -6.07 11.64 11.03
C GLN A 117 -4.95 10.66 11.36
N LYS A 118 -3.97 10.57 10.47
CA LYS A 118 -2.75 9.79 10.73
C LYS A 118 -1.89 10.52 11.77
N ASN A 119 -1.40 9.80 12.76
CA ASN A 119 -0.40 10.27 13.70
C ASN A 119 0.95 9.70 13.29
N GLY A 120 1.81 10.50 12.64
CA GLY A 120 3.19 10.13 12.29
C GLY A 120 3.55 10.47 10.84
N HIS A 121 4.85 10.48 10.57
CA HIS A 121 5.44 10.71 9.25
C HIS A 121 6.28 9.48 8.83
N GLY A 122 6.44 9.23 7.52
CA GLY A 122 7.22 8.09 7.03
C GLY A 122 8.65 8.01 7.57
N LEU A 123 9.25 9.15 7.96
CA LEU A 123 10.56 9.19 8.63
C LEU A 123 10.52 8.61 10.06
N ASP A 124 9.36 8.52 10.69
CA ASP A 124 9.23 7.90 12.01
C ASP A 124 9.47 6.39 11.94
N ALA A 125 9.03 5.72 10.87
CA ALA A 125 9.28 4.30 10.66
C ALA A 125 10.78 4.00 10.55
N ILE A 126 11.52 4.83 9.80
CA ILE A 126 12.99 4.70 9.69
C ILE A 126 13.66 4.87 11.05
N ARG A 127 13.22 5.87 11.85
CA ARG A 127 13.72 6.07 13.22
C ARG A 127 13.44 4.86 14.11
N TYR A 128 12.21 4.33 14.12
CA TYR A 128 11.87 3.13 14.90
C TYR A 128 12.76 1.94 14.52
N TYR A 129 13.02 1.77 13.21
CA TYR A 129 13.94 0.73 12.75
C TYR A 129 15.36 0.91 13.32
N HIS A 130 15.93 2.11 13.25
CA HIS A 130 17.29 2.39 13.75
C HIS A 130 17.40 2.29 15.27
N ASP A 131 16.34 2.67 15.98
CA ASP A 131 16.27 2.58 17.45
C ASP A 131 15.99 1.14 17.93
N GLY A 132 15.67 0.21 17.01
CA GLY A 132 15.28 -1.15 17.35
C GLY A 132 13.90 -1.25 17.99
N ASP A 133 13.08 -0.20 17.87
CA ASP A 133 11.70 -0.15 18.38
C ASP A 133 10.74 -0.86 17.41
N TRP A 134 10.82 -2.16 17.42
CA TRP A 134 10.03 -3.03 16.53
C TRP A 134 8.54 -2.98 16.79
N GLU A 135 8.13 -2.72 18.03
CA GLU A 135 6.72 -2.63 18.39
C GLU A 135 6.07 -1.39 17.74
N SER A 136 6.74 -0.23 17.88
CA SER A 136 6.27 1.01 17.24
C SER A 136 6.31 0.93 15.72
N LEU A 137 7.35 0.31 15.14
CA LEU A 137 7.48 0.12 13.70
C LEU A 137 6.35 -0.75 13.14
N GLU A 138 6.08 -1.89 13.77
CA GLU A 138 5.02 -2.81 13.35
C GLU A 138 3.63 -2.16 13.48
N LYS A 139 3.38 -1.49 14.59
CA LYS A 139 2.13 -0.76 14.81
C LYS A 139 1.93 0.33 13.77
N TYR A 140 2.98 1.07 13.41
CA TYR A 140 2.94 2.11 12.39
C TYR A 140 2.58 1.52 11.02
N CYS A 141 3.33 0.50 10.57
CA CYS A 141 3.11 -0.16 9.29
C CYS A 141 1.71 -0.80 9.19
N LEU A 142 1.25 -1.50 10.22
CA LEU A 142 -0.09 -2.09 10.25
C LEU A 142 -1.21 -1.04 10.30
N GLN A 143 -0.95 0.16 10.82
CA GLN A 143 -1.90 1.27 10.74
C GLN A 143 -2.07 1.74 9.29
N ASP A 144 -1.00 1.84 8.51
CA ASP A 144 -1.07 2.22 7.09
C ASP A 144 -1.81 1.16 6.27
N VAL A 145 -1.56 -0.11 6.55
CA VAL A 145 -2.32 -1.24 5.97
C VAL A 145 -3.81 -1.13 6.29
N LYS A 146 -4.15 -0.87 7.57
CA LYS A 146 -5.55 -0.71 7.98
C LYS A 146 -6.23 0.45 7.25
N VAL A 147 -5.59 1.60 7.22
CA VAL A 147 -6.12 2.79 6.54
C VAL A 147 -6.30 2.52 5.04
N THR A 148 -5.34 1.89 4.40
CA THR A 148 -5.42 1.51 2.97
C THR A 148 -6.58 0.55 2.70
N LYS A 149 -6.74 -0.47 3.55
CA LYS A 149 -7.87 -1.41 3.49
C LYS A 149 -9.21 -0.69 3.66
N ASP A 150 -9.33 0.20 4.64
CA ASP A 150 -10.57 0.92 4.92
C ASP A 150 -10.93 1.88 3.77
N ILE A 151 -9.95 2.54 3.13
CA ILE A 151 -10.14 3.34 1.91
C ILE A 151 -10.62 2.46 0.76
N TYR A 152 -10.01 1.29 0.56
CA TYR A 152 -10.43 0.34 -0.46
C TYR A 152 -11.89 -0.08 -0.25
N GLU A 153 -12.26 -0.51 0.95
CA GLU A 153 -13.64 -0.93 1.26
C GLU A 153 -14.64 0.21 1.11
N TYR A 154 -14.27 1.43 1.51
CA TYR A 154 -15.08 2.62 1.29
C TYR A 154 -15.29 2.88 -0.21
N GLY A 155 -14.23 2.79 -1.01
CA GLY A 155 -14.29 2.98 -2.46
C GLY A 155 -15.15 1.92 -3.16
N VAL A 156 -15.06 0.65 -2.73
CA VAL A 156 -15.94 -0.43 -3.21
C VAL A 156 -17.41 -0.09 -2.92
N ALA A 157 -17.72 0.33 -1.69
CA ALA A 157 -19.08 0.57 -1.25
C ALA A 157 -19.69 1.87 -1.83
N ASN A 158 -18.90 2.93 -1.94
CA ASN A 158 -19.39 4.28 -2.26
C ASN A 158 -19.02 4.77 -3.66
N LYS A 159 -18.12 4.08 -4.36
CA LYS A 159 -17.66 4.43 -5.72
C LYS A 159 -17.01 5.84 -5.82
N VAL A 160 -16.57 6.39 -4.70
CA VAL A 160 -15.97 7.70 -4.60
C VAL A 160 -14.95 7.74 -3.47
N LEU A 161 -13.83 8.45 -3.69
CA LEU A 161 -12.88 8.83 -2.64
C LEU A 161 -12.80 10.35 -2.56
N ARG A 162 -12.33 10.87 -1.43
CA ARG A 162 -12.29 12.29 -1.15
C ARG A 162 -10.92 12.72 -0.67
N PHE A 163 -10.53 13.96 -1.05
CA PHE A 163 -9.38 14.64 -0.48
C PHE A 163 -9.58 16.16 -0.58
N LYS A 164 -8.77 16.94 0.13
CA LYS A 164 -8.72 18.39 -0.07
C LYS A 164 -7.53 18.78 -0.91
N ASN A 165 -7.79 19.62 -1.93
CA ASN A 165 -6.73 20.18 -2.74
C ASN A 165 -5.96 21.31 -2.01
N LYS A 166 -4.92 21.87 -2.65
CA LYS A 166 -4.08 22.94 -2.07
C LYS A 166 -4.84 24.24 -1.74
N TRP A 167 -6.06 24.41 -2.25
CA TRP A 167 -6.94 25.54 -1.92
C TRP A 167 -7.98 25.19 -0.86
N ASN A 168 -7.81 24.07 -0.16
CA ASN A 168 -8.73 23.53 0.84
C ASN A 168 -10.15 23.22 0.33
N ASN A 169 -10.32 23.03 -0.96
CA ASN A 169 -11.57 22.59 -1.55
C ASN A 169 -11.65 21.06 -1.47
N LEU A 170 -12.80 20.56 -1.00
CA LEU A 170 -13.10 19.13 -1.02
C LEU A 170 -13.31 18.68 -2.47
N ILE A 171 -12.56 17.67 -2.88
CA ILE A 171 -12.63 17.05 -4.20
C ILE A 171 -13.13 15.63 -4.04
N GLU A 172 -14.16 15.27 -4.80
CA GLU A 172 -14.66 13.91 -4.93
C GLU A 172 -14.09 13.28 -6.21
N VAL A 173 -13.49 12.11 -6.07
CA VAL A 173 -12.88 11.36 -7.16
C VAL A 173 -13.68 10.09 -7.35
N PRO A 174 -14.38 9.90 -8.49
CA PRO A 174 -15.05 8.65 -8.78
C PRO A 174 -14.00 7.53 -8.89
N VAL A 175 -14.27 6.38 -8.30
CA VAL A 175 -13.42 5.19 -8.39
C VAL A 175 -14.27 3.97 -8.72
N ASN A 176 -13.70 3.06 -9.49
CA ASN A 176 -14.30 1.75 -9.72
C ASN A 176 -13.28 0.68 -9.30
N PHE A 177 -13.49 0.10 -8.14
CA PHE A 177 -12.66 -0.99 -7.62
C PHE A 177 -13.28 -2.37 -7.86
N ASP A 178 -14.49 -2.43 -8.47
CA ASP A 178 -15.03 -3.67 -8.99
C ASP A 178 -14.22 -4.00 -10.26
N ARG A 179 -13.42 -5.04 -10.19
CA ARG A 179 -12.81 -5.60 -11.38
C ARG A 179 -13.79 -6.63 -11.94
N ASP A 180 -14.48 -6.26 -13.01
CA ASP A 180 -15.03 -7.26 -13.90
C ASP A 180 -13.86 -8.08 -14.46
N ASP A 181 -13.97 -9.42 -14.46
CA ASP A 181 -12.92 -10.37 -14.84
C ASP A 181 -12.34 -10.15 -16.26
N GLU A 182 -12.86 -9.21 -17.02
CA GLU A 182 -12.40 -8.87 -18.38
C GLU A 182 -11.20 -7.90 -18.42
N GLU A 183 -11.01 -7.01 -17.44
CA GLU A 183 -9.88 -6.06 -17.45
C GLU A 183 -8.54 -6.67 -17.00
N VAL A 184 -8.57 -7.77 -16.26
CA VAL A 184 -7.34 -8.48 -15.83
C VAL A 184 -6.56 -9.04 -17.01
N LYS A 185 -7.20 -9.27 -18.16
CA LYS A 185 -6.56 -9.85 -19.36
C LYS A 185 -5.87 -8.83 -20.26
N THR A 186 -6.13 -7.53 -20.10
CA THR A 186 -5.66 -6.48 -21.04
C THR A 186 -4.32 -5.87 -20.64
N VAL A 187 -3.80 -6.13 -19.45
CA VAL A 187 -2.46 -5.63 -19.01
C VAL A 187 -1.34 -6.63 -19.37
N GLN A 188 -1.66 -7.73 -20.01
CA GLN A 188 -0.71 -8.80 -20.39
C GLN A 188 -0.21 -8.72 -21.85
N THR A 189 -0.43 -7.61 -22.56
CA THR A 189 0.13 -7.42 -23.90
C THR A 189 1.17 -6.33 -23.95
#